data_527da1427f90e750736d7d00e58d1af4
#
_entry.id   527da1427f90e750736d7d00e58d1af4
#
_cell.length_a   1.000
_cell.length_b   1.000
_cell.length_c   1.000
_cell.angle_alpha   90.00
_cell.angle_beta   90.00
_cell.angle_gamma   90.00
#
_symmetry.space_group_name_H-M   'P 1'
#
loop_
_entity.id
_entity.type
_entity.pdbx_description
1 polymer ?
#
loop_
_entity_poly.entity_id
_entity_poly.type
_entity_poly.pdbx_seq_one_letter_code
_entity_poly.pdbx_strand_id
1 'polypeptide(L)'
;MTKIIRIATTSLATLEDFAPPYNLSHPDPKATFARGLALIDAAAASGAHLVCLPETFMAAGLPAARIPELAETLDGPSFQAMSERARRHKIHVVAGMFVQMGTRVENHAILINAAGELVGTYSKKHPTEGEISGGITPGSRAAVFQTDIGRIGLAICFDLNWADLWQDMADQGAEIVCWISAYEGGFPLQAYAWLHKLTVVSSVQSYQGKIIDRTGRILAETSRWGRMITWDIDRNKGWFHTDGQGEKIVAVQTRYGSRVRVETFGQEHIFSIESCDPALEMNDIVEEMQLVSYEAYIARCTAAQSHGRAHPPVVPSRSAKP
;
A
#
# COMPACT_ATOMS: atom_id res chain seq x y z
N MET A 1 1.18 -19.80 0.18
CA MET A 1 1.40 -18.35 0.47
C MET A 1 0.97 -18.09 1.90
N THR A 2 1.66 -17.23 2.63
CA THR A 2 1.28 -16.86 4.02
C THR A 2 -0.05 -16.13 4.01
N LYS A 3 -1.03 -16.58 4.80
CA LYS A 3 -2.36 -15.94 4.89
C LYS A 3 -2.30 -14.58 5.56
N ILE A 4 -1.63 -14.52 6.71
CA ILE A 4 -1.46 -13.31 7.50
C ILE A 4 -0.05 -12.78 7.26
N ILE A 5 0.05 -11.53 6.86
CA ILE A 5 1.32 -10.83 6.71
C ILE A 5 1.39 -9.68 7.71
N ARG A 6 2.47 -9.63 8.47
CA ARG A 6 2.76 -8.50 9.35
C ARG A 6 3.55 -7.47 8.55
N ILE A 7 3.03 -6.26 8.48
CA ILE A 7 3.62 -5.14 7.77
C ILE A 7 4.06 -4.09 8.78
N ALA A 8 5.27 -3.56 8.59
CA ALA A 8 5.76 -2.40 9.31
C ALA A 8 5.71 -1.16 8.42
N THR A 9 5.04 -0.11 8.87
CA THR A 9 5.22 1.23 8.32
C THR A 9 6.10 2.06 9.21
N THR A 10 6.84 3.01 8.62
CA THR A 10 7.81 3.81 9.34
C THR A 10 7.64 5.31 9.08
N SER A 11 8.19 6.10 10.00
CA SER A 11 8.40 7.53 9.83
C SER A 11 9.82 7.89 10.28
N LEU A 12 10.40 8.96 9.73
CA LEU A 12 11.75 9.36 10.13
C LEU A 12 11.76 10.20 11.39
N ALA A 13 10.75 11.05 11.54
CA ALA A 13 10.72 12.07 12.57
C ALA A 13 9.90 11.66 13.80
N THR A 14 10.33 12.13 14.95
CA THR A 14 9.59 12.13 16.23
C THR A 14 9.69 13.52 16.86
N LEU A 15 9.08 13.74 18.02
CA LEU A 15 9.20 15.02 18.75
C LEU A 15 10.65 15.42 19.05
N GLU A 16 11.54 14.46 19.22
CA GLU A 16 12.96 14.72 19.49
C GLU A 16 13.66 15.39 18.29
N ASP A 17 13.16 15.13 17.05
CA ASP A 17 13.70 15.70 15.84
C ASP A 17 13.08 17.06 15.49
N PHE A 18 11.99 17.41 16.17
CA PHE A 18 11.28 18.68 15.99
C PHE A 18 11.54 19.60 17.17
N ALA A 19 12.69 20.25 17.19
CA ALA A 19 12.72 21.58 17.78
C ALA A 19 11.97 22.51 16.81
N PRO A 20 11.06 23.38 17.28
CA PRO A 20 10.24 24.17 16.37
C PRO A 20 11.10 25.08 15.46
N PRO A 21 10.71 25.23 14.20
CA PRO A 21 9.83 24.45 13.37
C PRO A 21 10.64 23.52 12.45
N TYR A 22 10.28 22.23 12.34
CA TYR A 22 10.84 21.26 11.39
C TYR A 22 12.36 21.36 11.21
N ASN A 23 13.08 21.34 12.31
CA ASN A 23 14.51 21.56 12.21
C ASN A 23 15.25 20.21 12.05
N LEU A 24 15.17 19.64 10.85
CA LEU A 24 16.32 18.94 10.29
C LEU A 24 17.39 19.98 9.95
N SER A 25 17.71 20.86 10.91
CA SER A 25 18.56 22.04 10.70
C SER A 25 19.99 21.69 10.29
N HIS A 26 20.37 20.43 10.44
CA HIS A 26 21.66 19.89 10.01
C HIS A 26 21.46 18.46 9.52
N PRO A 27 20.87 18.27 8.32
CA PRO A 27 20.64 16.92 7.78
C PRO A 27 21.99 16.22 7.57
N ASP A 28 22.15 15.09 8.23
CA ASP A 28 23.27 14.18 8.00
C ASP A 28 22.74 12.91 7.27
N PRO A 29 23.00 12.78 5.96
CA PRO A 29 22.59 11.61 5.19
C PRO A 29 23.04 10.28 5.79
N LYS A 30 24.24 10.23 6.39
CA LYS A 30 24.77 9.02 7.01
C LYS A 30 23.98 8.63 8.26
N ALA A 31 23.69 9.60 9.13
CA ALA A 31 22.89 9.37 10.33
C ALA A 31 21.45 8.98 9.97
N THR A 32 20.85 9.62 8.96
CA THR A 32 19.51 9.30 8.49
C THR A 32 19.46 7.91 7.84
N PHE A 33 20.48 7.54 7.07
CA PHE A 33 20.61 6.21 6.52
C PHE A 33 20.76 5.13 7.61
N ALA A 34 21.63 5.36 8.59
CA ALA A 34 21.78 4.45 9.73
C ALA A 34 20.46 4.27 10.50
N ARG A 35 19.66 5.34 10.65
CA ARG A 35 18.32 5.28 11.23
C ARG A 35 17.38 4.39 10.41
N GLY A 36 17.34 4.55 9.09
CA GLY A 36 16.56 3.69 8.20
C GLY A 36 16.94 2.21 8.33
N LEU A 37 18.23 1.93 8.37
CA LEU A 37 18.73 0.55 8.59
C LEU A 37 18.31 -0.01 9.96
N ALA A 38 18.35 0.80 11.02
CA ALA A 38 17.87 0.39 12.34
C ALA A 38 16.35 0.14 12.36
N LEU A 39 15.57 0.85 11.55
CA LEU A 39 14.13 0.59 11.40
C LEU A 39 13.85 -0.76 10.72
N ILE A 40 14.69 -1.19 9.75
CA ILE A 40 14.60 -2.55 9.19
C ILE A 40 14.86 -3.58 10.29
N ASP A 41 15.92 -3.40 11.08
CA ASP A 41 16.26 -4.32 12.18
C ASP A 41 15.12 -4.39 13.23
N ALA A 42 14.52 -3.25 13.59
CA ALA A 42 13.41 -3.18 14.53
C ALA A 42 12.12 -3.83 13.96
N ALA A 43 11.81 -3.62 12.68
CA ALA A 43 10.68 -4.25 12.02
C ALA A 43 10.81 -5.77 12.03
N ALA A 44 11.99 -6.27 11.71
CA ALA A 44 12.30 -7.70 11.76
C ALA A 44 12.17 -8.27 13.18
N ALA A 45 12.68 -7.57 14.19
CA ALA A 45 12.53 -7.96 15.58
C ALA A 45 11.06 -8.00 16.05
N SER A 46 10.18 -7.21 15.41
CA SER A 46 8.73 -7.22 15.63
C SER A 46 8.01 -8.32 14.83
N GLY A 47 8.73 -9.16 14.09
CA GLY A 47 8.18 -10.23 13.26
C GLY A 47 7.54 -9.76 11.96
N ALA A 48 7.89 -8.57 11.46
CA ALA A 48 7.34 -8.08 10.19
C ALA A 48 7.87 -8.89 8.99
N HIS A 49 6.99 -9.13 8.02
CA HIS A 49 7.33 -9.76 6.73
C HIS A 49 7.71 -8.71 5.67
N LEU A 50 7.22 -7.48 5.86
CA LEU A 50 7.50 -6.33 5.00
C LEU A 50 7.74 -5.10 5.87
N VAL A 51 8.78 -4.35 5.56
CA VAL A 51 8.99 -3.00 6.08
C VAL A 51 9.03 -1.98 4.95
N CYS A 52 8.33 -0.86 5.15
CA CYS A 52 8.31 0.26 4.23
C CYS A 52 9.06 1.43 4.86
N LEU A 53 10.11 1.91 4.19
CA LEU A 53 10.89 3.10 4.55
C LEU A 53 10.44 4.30 3.70
N PRO A 54 10.60 5.55 4.18
CA PRO A 54 10.15 6.72 3.46
C PRO A 54 10.87 6.98 2.14
N GLU A 55 10.26 7.84 1.32
CA GLU A 55 10.86 8.39 0.11
C GLU A 55 12.25 8.95 0.43
N THR A 56 13.25 8.56 -0.35
CA THR A 56 14.60 9.13 -0.32
C THR A 56 15.06 9.59 1.07
N PHE A 57 14.80 8.74 2.07
CA PHE A 57 14.95 9.08 3.48
C PHE A 57 16.36 9.62 3.83
N MET A 58 17.39 9.20 3.08
CA MET A 58 18.76 9.72 3.23
C MET A 58 18.88 11.21 2.90
N ALA A 59 18.00 11.71 2.02
CA ALA A 59 18.00 13.10 1.59
C ALA A 59 17.10 14.00 2.45
N ALA A 60 16.45 13.45 3.47
CA ALA A 60 15.52 14.21 4.30
C ALA A 60 16.18 15.50 4.84
N GLY A 61 15.57 16.65 4.54
CA GLY A 61 16.06 17.96 4.93
C GLY A 61 17.18 18.56 4.07
N LEU A 62 17.67 17.83 3.04
CA LEU A 62 18.66 18.42 2.12
C LEU A 62 18.00 19.33 1.09
N PRO A 63 18.67 20.44 0.70
CA PRO A 63 18.27 21.25 -0.44
C PRO A 63 18.22 20.42 -1.72
N ALA A 64 17.22 20.66 -2.59
CA ALA A 64 17.03 19.92 -3.84
C ALA A 64 18.29 19.89 -4.73
N ALA A 65 19.07 20.97 -4.77
CA ALA A 65 20.31 21.04 -5.54
C ALA A 65 21.39 20.02 -5.11
N ARG A 66 21.29 19.46 -3.90
CA ARG A 66 22.23 18.47 -3.37
C ARG A 66 21.78 17.02 -3.60
N ILE A 67 20.56 16.83 -4.06
CA ILE A 67 19.98 15.49 -4.29
C ILE A 67 20.85 14.65 -5.25
N PRO A 68 21.33 15.18 -6.40
CA PRO A 68 22.16 14.40 -7.30
C PRO A 68 23.47 13.86 -6.68
N GLU A 69 23.96 14.51 -5.61
CA GLU A 69 25.16 14.04 -4.90
C GLU A 69 24.95 12.72 -4.17
N LEU A 70 23.70 12.36 -3.90
CA LEU A 70 23.32 11.11 -3.22
C LEU A 70 22.90 10.00 -4.17
N ALA A 71 22.91 10.24 -5.48
CA ALA A 71 22.52 9.24 -6.44
C ALA A 71 23.57 8.10 -6.52
N GLU A 72 23.10 6.86 -6.42
CA GLU A 72 23.90 5.65 -6.54
C GLU A 72 23.38 4.80 -7.70
N THR A 73 24.18 3.84 -8.14
CA THR A 73 23.66 2.76 -8.99
C THR A 73 22.73 1.83 -8.18
N LEU A 74 21.87 1.07 -8.85
CA LEU A 74 20.93 0.15 -8.18
C LEU A 74 21.63 -0.95 -7.35
N ASP A 75 22.90 -1.22 -7.63
CA ASP A 75 23.76 -2.13 -6.88
C ASP A 75 24.72 -1.40 -5.93
N GLY A 76 24.51 -0.12 -5.71
CA GLY A 76 25.33 0.74 -4.87
C GLY A 76 25.33 0.38 -3.38
N PRO A 77 26.18 1.05 -2.58
CA PRO A 77 26.35 0.72 -1.17
C PRO A 77 25.06 0.81 -0.33
N SER A 78 24.15 1.72 -0.66
CA SER A 78 22.88 1.82 0.06
C SER A 78 21.99 0.61 -0.20
N PHE A 79 21.87 0.17 -1.46
CA PHE A 79 21.15 -1.05 -1.80
C PHE A 79 21.78 -2.26 -1.09
N GLN A 80 23.11 -2.41 -1.15
CA GLN A 80 23.81 -3.54 -0.55
C GLN A 80 23.56 -3.64 0.96
N ALA A 81 23.57 -2.52 1.67
CA ALA A 81 23.33 -2.49 3.10
C ALA A 81 21.88 -2.86 3.47
N MET A 82 20.89 -2.47 2.64
CA MET A 82 19.48 -2.86 2.83
C MET A 82 19.25 -4.33 2.44
N SER A 83 19.84 -4.78 1.35
CA SER A 83 19.81 -6.17 0.86
C SER A 83 20.38 -7.14 1.90
N GLU A 84 21.52 -6.81 2.52
CA GLU A 84 22.10 -7.64 3.58
C GLU A 84 21.14 -7.81 4.76
N ARG A 85 20.44 -6.74 5.18
CA ARG A 85 19.45 -6.81 6.27
C ARG A 85 18.21 -7.59 5.86
N ALA A 86 17.69 -7.35 4.66
CA ALA A 86 16.57 -8.11 4.11
C ALA A 86 16.85 -9.62 4.18
N ARG A 87 18.03 -10.04 3.69
CA ARG A 87 18.49 -11.43 3.71
C ARG A 87 18.72 -11.97 5.12
N ARG A 88 19.41 -11.22 5.97
CA ARG A 88 19.71 -11.61 7.36
C ARG A 88 18.46 -11.87 8.16
N HIS A 89 17.47 -10.98 8.02
CA HIS A 89 16.24 -11.02 8.78
C HIS A 89 15.10 -11.73 8.07
N LYS A 90 15.29 -12.13 6.81
CA LYS A 90 14.24 -12.74 5.97
C LYS A 90 12.99 -11.87 5.86
N ILE A 91 13.19 -10.57 5.64
CA ILE A 91 12.14 -9.54 5.54
C ILE A 91 12.18 -8.86 4.18
N HIS A 92 11.01 -8.56 3.61
CA HIS A 92 10.93 -7.69 2.44
C HIS A 92 11.14 -6.24 2.84
N VAL A 93 11.80 -5.46 1.97
CA VAL A 93 12.07 -4.04 2.21
C VAL A 93 11.60 -3.24 1.01
N VAL A 94 10.77 -2.22 1.26
CA VAL A 94 10.50 -1.13 0.31
C VAL A 94 11.21 0.11 0.82
N ALA A 95 12.00 0.76 -0.03
CA ALA A 95 12.75 1.96 0.33
C ALA A 95 12.90 2.91 -0.84
N GLY A 96 13.04 4.21 -0.54
CA GLY A 96 13.33 5.23 -1.54
C GLY A 96 14.83 5.47 -1.70
N MET A 97 15.30 5.62 -2.92
CA MET A 97 16.66 6.06 -3.22
C MET A 97 16.74 6.85 -4.53
N PHE A 98 17.73 7.73 -4.65
CA PHE A 98 18.08 8.33 -5.92
C PHE A 98 18.99 7.39 -6.69
N VAL A 99 18.63 7.13 -7.97
CA VAL A 99 19.33 6.16 -8.81
C VAL A 99 19.98 6.88 -9.99
N GLN A 100 21.26 6.63 -10.18
CA GLN A 100 22.00 7.07 -11.35
C GLN A 100 21.71 6.14 -12.53
N MET A 101 21.02 6.65 -13.54
CA MET A 101 20.67 5.93 -14.78
C MET A 101 21.43 6.52 -15.98
N GLY A 102 22.67 6.11 -16.15
CA GLY A 102 23.57 6.72 -17.12
C GLY A 102 23.84 8.18 -16.77
N THR A 103 23.40 9.12 -17.60
CA THR A 103 23.53 10.57 -17.36
C THR A 103 22.35 11.18 -16.59
N ARG A 104 21.32 10.40 -16.26
CA ARG A 104 20.11 10.86 -15.57
C ARG A 104 20.11 10.43 -14.11
N VAL A 105 19.47 11.21 -13.29
CA VAL A 105 19.11 10.83 -11.90
C VAL A 105 17.61 10.69 -11.80
N GLU A 106 17.16 9.59 -11.22
CA GLU A 106 15.75 9.28 -11.03
C GLU A 106 15.46 9.01 -9.55
N ASN A 107 14.25 9.32 -9.10
CA ASN A 107 13.76 9.02 -7.76
C ASN A 107 13.06 7.66 -7.79
N HIS A 108 13.63 6.65 -7.13
CA HIS A 108 13.12 5.27 -7.16
C HIS A 108 12.57 4.82 -5.81
N ALA A 109 11.47 4.08 -5.88
CA ALA A 109 11.12 3.09 -4.86
C ALA A 109 11.67 1.73 -5.31
N ILE A 110 12.41 1.06 -4.43
CA ILE A 110 12.95 -0.28 -4.68
C ILE A 110 12.23 -1.29 -3.79
N LEU A 111 12.03 -2.51 -4.31
CA LEU A 111 11.50 -3.65 -3.58
C LEU A 111 12.57 -4.74 -3.51
N ILE A 112 12.97 -5.10 -2.30
CA ILE A 112 13.94 -6.15 -2.00
C ILE A 112 13.17 -7.31 -1.35
N ASN A 113 13.41 -8.55 -1.80
CA ASN A 113 12.78 -9.73 -1.20
C ASN A 113 13.52 -10.22 0.07
N ALA A 114 12.93 -11.21 0.73
CA ALA A 114 13.48 -11.82 1.93
C ALA A 114 14.79 -12.59 1.71
N ALA A 115 15.21 -12.83 0.46
CA ALA A 115 16.53 -13.36 0.11
C ALA A 115 17.59 -12.25 -0.11
N GLY A 116 17.18 -10.98 -0.02
CA GLY A 116 18.04 -9.82 -0.28
C GLY A 116 18.18 -9.49 -1.77
N GLU A 117 17.34 -10.04 -2.61
CA GLU A 117 17.39 -9.81 -4.05
C GLU A 117 16.50 -8.62 -4.44
N LEU A 118 16.92 -7.85 -5.44
CA LEU A 118 16.10 -6.81 -6.03
C LEU A 118 14.96 -7.46 -6.84
N VAL A 119 13.73 -7.33 -6.35
CA VAL A 119 12.53 -7.78 -7.07
C VAL A 119 12.22 -6.83 -8.23
N GLY A 120 12.35 -5.53 -7.99
CA GLY A 120 12.16 -4.52 -9.00
C GLY A 120 12.16 -3.10 -8.43
N THR A 121 11.98 -2.14 -9.33
CA THR A 121 11.99 -0.71 -9.00
C THR A 121 10.87 0.03 -9.70
N TYR A 122 10.44 1.11 -9.09
CA TYR A 122 9.54 2.09 -9.65
C TYR A 122 10.24 3.44 -9.69
N SER A 123 10.40 4.03 -10.88
CA SER A 123 10.85 5.42 -11.04
C SER A 123 9.65 6.35 -10.92
N LYS A 124 9.72 7.35 -10.05
CA LYS A 124 8.67 8.33 -9.78
C LYS A 124 8.15 8.94 -11.08
N LYS A 125 6.89 8.64 -11.42
CA LYS A 125 6.26 9.10 -12.66
C LYS A 125 5.99 10.61 -12.63
N HIS A 126 5.66 11.13 -11.44
CA HIS A 126 5.26 12.50 -11.25
C HIS A 126 6.16 13.23 -10.21
N PRO A 127 7.43 13.54 -10.53
CA PRO A 127 8.23 14.42 -9.70
C PRO A 127 7.59 15.81 -9.61
N THR A 128 7.85 16.53 -8.52
CA THR A 128 7.46 17.91 -8.38
C THR A 128 8.28 18.83 -9.33
N GLU A 129 7.79 20.03 -9.60
CA GLU A 129 8.52 21.02 -10.36
C GLU A 129 9.92 21.29 -9.77
N GLY A 130 10.01 21.31 -8.43
CA GLY A 130 11.28 21.50 -7.72
C GLY A 130 12.25 20.32 -7.93
N GLU A 131 11.75 19.08 -7.94
CA GLU A 131 12.59 17.90 -8.24
C GLU A 131 13.11 17.95 -9.69
N ILE A 132 12.23 18.28 -10.65
CA ILE A 132 12.63 18.40 -12.07
C ILE A 132 13.67 19.49 -12.25
N SER A 133 13.46 20.67 -11.65
CA SER A 133 14.42 21.78 -11.67
C SER A 133 15.73 21.43 -10.97
N GLY A 134 15.69 20.52 -9.98
CA GLY A 134 16.85 19.94 -9.28
C GLY A 134 17.56 18.82 -10.06
N GLY A 135 17.10 18.48 -11.29
CA GLY A 135 17.75 17.51 -12.17
C GLY A 135 17.18 16.08 -12.09
N ILE A 136 16.02 15.87 -11.43
CA ILE A 136 15.36 14.56 -11.39
C ILE A 136 14.59 14.31 -12.68
N THR A 137 14.84 13.18 -13.30
CA THR A 137 14.15 12.73 -14.52
C THR A 137 12.88 11.96 -14.13
N PRO A 138 11.70 12.28 -14.72
CA PRO A 138 10.47 11.52 -14.49
C PRO A 138 10.53 10.09 -15.03
N GLY A 139 9.91 9.17 -14.30
CA GLY A 139 9.57 7.82 -14.79
C GLY A 139 8.37 7.85 -15.75
N SER A 140 7.92 6.69 -16.21
CA SER A 140 6.91 6.64 -17.29
C SER A 140 5.72 5.68 -17.05
N ARG A 141 5.81 4.73 -16.11
CA ARG A 141 4.80 3.68 -15.95
C ARG A 141 4.62 3.25 -14.50
N ALA A 142 3.44 2.72 -14.20
CA ALA A 142 3.18 2.03 -12.94
C ALA A 142 4.01 0.74 -12.84
N ALA A 143 4.28 0.30 -11.61
CA ALA A 143 5.04 -0.90 -11.33
C ALA A 143 4.37 -1.74 -10.25
N VAL A 144 4.06 -2.99 -10.57
CA VAL A 144 3.50 -3.99 -9.66
C VAL A 144 4.34 -5.26 -9.78
N PHE A 145 4.72 -5.82 -8.64
CA PHE A 145 5.63 -6.95 -8.57
C PHE A 145 5.00 -8.11 -7.80
N GLN A 146 5.13 -9.33 -8.35
CA GLN A 146 4.72 -10.54 -7.67
C GLN A 146 5.77 -10.93 -6.62
N THR A 147 5.30 -11.19 -5.39
CA THR A 147 6.11 -11.72 -4.29
C THR A 147 5.40 -12.90 -3.61
N ASP A 148 6.07 -13.56 -2.68
CA ASP A 148 5.48 -14.60 -1.82
C ASP A 148 4.49 -14.04 -0.79
N ILE A 149 4.57 -12.73 -0.50
CA ILE A 149 3.65 -12.01 0.40
C ILE A 149 2.53 -11.25 -0.35
N GLY A 150 2.41 -11.38 -1.67
CA GLY A 150 1.36 -10.77 -2.50
C GLY A 150 1.92 -9.94 -3.65
N ARG A 151 1.02 -9.31 -4.41
CA ARG A 151 1.38 -8.37 -5.47
C ARG A 151 1.50 -6.97 -4.90
N ILE A 152 2.70 -6.41 -4.98
CA ILE A 152 3.05 -5.12 -4.39
C ILE A 152 3.21 -4.07 -5.48
N GLY A 153 2.38 -3.04 -5.44
CA GLY A 153 2.52 -1.81 -6.22
C GLY A 153 3.39 -0.79 -5.46
N LEU A 154 4.12 0.03 -6.21
CA LEU A 154 4.96 1.09 -5.66
C LEU A 154 4.52 2.45 -6.18
N ALA A 155 4.45 3.43 -5.29
CA ALA A 155 4.17 4.83 -5.61
C ALA A 155 4.98 5.76 -4.72
N ILE A 156 5.27 6.97 -5.19
CA ILE A 156 6.13 7.92 -4.49
C ILE A 156 5.45 9.30 -4.38
N CYS A 157 5.16 9.72 -3.14
CA CYS A 157 4.91 11.11 -2.76
C CYS A 157 3.87 11.79 -3.66
N PHE A 158 4.32 12.68 -4.55
CA PHE A 158 3.49 13.53 -5.39
C PHE A 158 2.65 12.75 -6.42
N ASP A 159 2.98 11.47 -6.68
CA ASP A 159 2.16 10.53 -7.46
C ASP A 159 0.72 10.39 -6.92
N LEU A 160 0.50 10.75 -5.67
CA LEU A 160 -0.82 10.73 -5.03
C LEU A 160 -1.86 11.58 -5.77
N ASN A 161 -1.43 12.58 -6.55
CA ASN A 161 -2.32 13.50 -7.26
C ASN A 161 -2.83 12.98 -8.60
N TRP A 162 -2.37 11.82 -9.07
CA TRP A 162 -2.72 11.25 -10.37
C TRP A 162 -3.45 9.91 -10.23
N ALA A 163 -4.76 9.96 -10.41
CA ALA A 163 -5.63 8.79 -10.22
C ALA A 163 -5.35 7.65 -11.22
N ASP A 164 -4.87 7.97 -12.44
CA ASP A 164 -4.52 6.97 -13.45
C ASP A 164 -3.40 6.04 -12.99
N LEU A 165 -2.41 6.52 -12.25
CA LEU A 165 -1.36 5.66 -11.69
C LEU A 165 -1.93 4.61 -10.72
N TRP A 166 -2.88 4.99 -9.88
CA TRP A 166 -3.52 4.09 -8.92
C TRP A 166 -4.42 3.08 -9.63
N GLN A 167 -5.14 3.52 -10.67
CA GLN A 167 -5.92 2.62 -11.53
C GLN A 167 -5.00 1.63 -12.25
N ASP A 168 -3.89 2.09 -12.84
CA ASP A 168 -2.92 1.22 -13.53
C ASP A 168 -2.35 0.14 -12.59
N MET A 169 -2.06 0.47 -11.33
CA MET A 169 -1.62 -0.52 -10.34
C MET A 169 -2.73 -1.52 -9.99
N ALA A 170 -3.96 -1.06 -9.84
CA ALA A 170 -5.12 -1.94 -9.59
C ALA A 170 -5.37 -2.89 -10.77
N ASP A 171 -5.31 -2.40 -12.01
CA ASP A 171 -5.49 -3.19 -13.23
C ASP A 171 -4.39 -4.25 -13.39
N GLN A 172 -3.17 -3.97 -12.92
CA GLN A 172 -2.09 -4.95 -12.83
C GLN A 172 -2.27 -5.92 -11.65
N GLY A 173 -3.33 -5.75 -10.87
CA GLY A 173 -3.74 -6.62 -9.77
C GLY A 173 -2.93 -6.43 -8.51
N ALA A 174 -2.47 -5.22 -8.19
CA ALA A 174 -1.88 -4.91 -6.91
C ALA A 174 -2.83 -5.30 -5.76
N GLU A 175 -2.31 -5.92 -4.73
CA GLU A 175 -3.01 -6.22 -3.48
C GLU A 175 -2.63 -5.22 -2.40
N ILE A 176 -1.35 -4.81 -2.41
CA ILE A 176 -0.75 -3.87 -1.48
C ILE A 176 -0.06 -2.79 -2.31
N VAL A 177 -0.28 -1.53 -1.99
CA VAL A 177 0.49 -0.42 -2.55
C VAL A 177 1.31 0.21 -1.44
N CYS A 178 2.63 0.18 -1.60
CA CYS A 178 3.56 0.91 -0.76
C CYS A 178 3.77 2.30 -1.35
N TRP A 179 3.21 3.31 -0.68
CA TRP A 179 3.38 4.71 -1.02
C TRP A 179 4.39 5.34 -0.06
N ILE A 180 5.59 5.62 -0.55
CA ILE A 180 6.65 6.24 0.21
C ILE A 180 6.69 7.75 -0.06
N SER A 181 6.89 8.57 0.99
CA SER A 181 6.69 10.02 0.83
C SER A 181 7.52 10.86 1.79
N ALA A 182 7.65 12.14 1.46
CA ALA A 182 8.12 13.15 2.38
C ALA A 182 6.98 13.70 3.27
N TYR A 183 5.72 13.61 2.84
CA TYR A 183 4.53 14.13 3.55
C TYR A 183 3.46 13.04 3.77
N GLU A 184 2.45 13.33 4.57
CA GLU A 184 1.50 12.34 5.13
C GLU A 184 0.43 11.82 4.17
N GLY A 185 0.16 12.49 3.06
CA GLY A 185 -0.82 12.13 2.02
C GLY A 185 -2.29 12.32 2.41
N GLY A 186 -2.66 12.13 3.64
CA GLY A 186 -4.01 12.40 4.16
C GLY A 186 -5.11 11.54 3.54
N PHE A 187 -6.31 12.13 3.40
CA PHE A 187 -7.52 11.48 2.92
C PHE A 187 -7.41 10.81 1.52
N PRO A 188 -6.69 11.36 0.54
CA PRO A 188 -6.54 10.70 -0.76
C PRO A 188 -6.03 9.26 -0.69
N LEU A 189 -5.14 8.92 0.25
CA LEU A 189 -4.69 7.53 0.45
C LEU A 189 -5.85 6.61 0.83
N GLN A 190 -6.76 7.06 1.71
CA GLN A 190 -7.95 6.33 2.11
C GLN A 190 -8.94 6.19 0.94
N ALA A 191 -9.09 7.26 0.14
CA ALA A 191 -9.94 7.23 -1.03
C ALA A 191 -9.46 6.21 -2.07
N TYR A 192 -8.16 6.16 -2.39
CA TYR A 192 -7.61 5.17 -3.31
C TYR A 192 -7.68 3.74 -2.76
N ALA A 193 -7.44 3.55 -1.46
CA ALA A 193 -7.64 2.25 -0.83
C ALA A 193 -9.07 1.75 -1.03
N TRP A 194 -10.06 2.62 -0.82
CA TRP A 194 -11.48 2.32 -1.03
C TRP A 194 -11.82 2.11 -2.51
N LEU A 195 -11.44 3.02 -3.40
CA LEU A 195 -11.83 2.98 -4.81
C LEU A 195 -11.28 1.75 -5.52
N HIS A 196 -10.03 1.39 -5.24
CA HIS A 196 -9.34 0.30 -5.93
C HIS A 196 -9.24 -0.99 -5.10
N LYS A 197 -9.83 -1.01 -3.88
CA LYS A 197 -9.79 -2.16 -2.96
C LYS A 197 -8.37 -2.64 -2.65
N LEU A 198 -7.48 -1.69 -2.41
CA LEU A 198 -6.07 -1.91 -2.10
C LEU A 198 -5.81 -1.79 -0.59
N THR A 199 -4.88 -2.58 -0.08
CA THR A 199 -4.20 -2.24 1.17
C THR A 199 -3.13 -1.20 0.87
N VAL A 200 -3.18 -0.03 1.52
CA VAL A 200 -2.18 1.02 1.32
C VAL A 200 -1.27 1.09 2.54
N VAL A 201 0.03 1.05 2.30
CA VAL A 201 1.08 1.23 3.31
C VAL A 201 1.81 2.51 2.98
N SER A 202 1.58 3.57 3.76
CA SER A 202 2.32 4.81 3.59
C SER A 202 3.48 4.89 4.57
N SER A 203 4.68 5.22 4.10
CA SER A 203 5.84 5.50 4.93
C SER A 203 6.35 6.91 4.63
N VAL A 204 6.61 7.71 5.67
CA VAL A 204 6.77 9.16 5.50
C VAL A 204 7.98 9.72 6.24
N GLN A 205 8.54 10.82 5.75
CA GLN A 205 9.64 11.50 6.45
C GLN A 205 9.17 12.21 7.73
N SER A 206 7.92 12.63 7.78
CA SER A 206 7.26 13.19 8.98
C SER A 206 6.87 12.08 9.98
N TYR A 207 5.73 12.14 10.66
CA TYR A 207 5.39 11.18 11.72
C TYR A 207 4.04 10.47 11.58
N GLN A 208 3.38 10.49 10.44
CA GLN A 208 2.08 9.82 10.25
C GLN A 208 2.09 8.84 9.07
N GLY A 209 3.03 7.90 9.07
CA GLY A 209 2.96 6.71 8.21
C GLY A 209 1.78 5.83 8.61
N LYS A 210 1.04 5.26 7.64
CA LYS A 210 -0.23 4.59 7.87
C LYS A 210 -0.29 3.22 7.20
N ILE A 211 -1.07 2.33 7.79
CA ILE A 211 -1.55 1.11 7.15
C ILE A 211 -3.07 1.27 7.03
N ILE A 212 -3.57 1.21 5.80
CA ILE A 212 -4.97 1.47 5.45
C ILE A 212 -5.54 0.24 4.78
N ASP A 213 -6.70 -0.23 5.21
CA ASP A 213 -7.36 -1.38 4.61
C ASP A 213 -8.17 -1.02 3.35
N ARG A 214 -8.72 -2.05 2.70
CA ARG A 214 -9.54 -1.94 1.48
C ARG A 214 -10.83 -1.13 1.63
N THR A 215 -11.23 -0.79 2.87
CA THR A 215 -12.37 0.10 3.15
C THR A 215 -11.96 1.55 3.35
N GLY A 216 -10.67 1.86 3.20
CA GLY A 216 -10.14 3.18 3.47
C GLY A 216 -9.94 3.48 4.96
N ARG A 217 -10.19 2.49 5.85
CA ARG A 217 -9.98 2.65 7.30
C ARG A 217 -8.49 2.57 7.64
N ILE A 218 -8.01 3.51 8.42
CA ILE A 218 -6.66 3.47 8.98
C ILE A 218 -6.65 2.40 10.08
N LEU A 219 -5.84 1.35 9.88
CA LEU A 219 -5.66 0.25 10.82
C LEU A 219 -4.59 0.57 11.88
N ALA A 220 -3.53 1.24 11.46
CA ALA A 220 -2.44 1.67 12.30
C ALA A 220 -1.75 2.90 11.71
N GLU A 221 -1.20 3.74 12.56
CA GLU A 221 -0.37 4.87 12.13
C GLU A 221 0.79 5.11 13.10
N THR A 222 1.93 5.53 12.57
CA THR A 222 3.03 6.03 13.38
C THR A 222 2.65 7.39 13.97
N SER A 223 3.37 7.82 14.98
CA SER A 223 3.08 9.07 15.65
C SER A 223 4.37 9.81 16.01
N ARG A 224 4.21 11.04 16.51
CA ARG A 224 5.34 11.79 17.05
C ARG A 224 6.08 11.11 18.22
N TRP A 225 5.55 9.99 18.75
CA TRP A 225 6.13 9.23 19.86
C TRP A 225 6.89 7.97 19.40
N GLY A 226 6.62 7.50 18.19
CA GLY A 226 7.21 6.26 17.67
C GLY A 226 7.34 6.24 16.17
N ARG A 227 8.53 5.89 15.68
CA ARG A 227 8.89 5.89 14.25
C ARG A 227 8.40 4.67 13.48
N MET A 228 7.86 3.68 14.15
CA MET A 228 7.43 2.44 13.50
C MET A 228 6.20 1.88 14.20
N ILE A 229 5.29 1.31 13.40
CA ILE A 229 4.18 0.49 13.89
C ILE A 229 3.99 -0.69 12.96
N THR A 230 3.54 -1.82 13.51
CA THR A 230 3.22 -3.02 12.74
C THR A 230 1.73 -3.33 12.82
N TRP A 231 1.21 -3.96 11.77
CA TRP A 231 -0.15 -4.48 11.73
C TRP A 231 -0.21 -5.76 10.92
N ASP A 232 -1.09 -6.67 11.33
CA ASP A 232 -1.33 -7.92 10.64
C ASP A 232 -2.45 -7.76 9.61
N ILE A 233 -2.15 -8.08 8.36
CA ILE A 233 -3.12 -8.07 7.26
C ILE A 233 -3.46 -9.51 6.91
N ASP A 234 -4.75 -9.86 6.98
CA ASP A 234 -5.25 -11.11 6.43
C ASP A 234 -5.52 -10.95 4.93
N ARG A 235 -4.71 -11.60 4.11
CA ARG A 235 -4.86 -11.61 2.65
C ARG A 235 -6.06 -12.43 2.18
N ASN A 236 -6.54 -13.34 3.03
CA ASN A 236 -7.71 -14.17 2.75
C ASN A 236 -9.02 -13.57 3.25
N LYS A 237 -8.99 -12.36 3.84
CA LYS A 237 -10.21 -11.67 4.26
C LYS A 237 -11.14 -11.50 3.07
N GLY A 238 -12.34 -12.10 3.15
CA GLY A 238 -13.37 -12.01 2.13
C GLY A 238 -14.11 -10.67 2.19
N TRP A 239 -14.45 -10.12 1.04
CA TRP A 239 -15.20 -8.89 0.88
C TRP A 239 -16.45 -9.12 0.04
N PHE A 240 -17.60 -8.64 0.51
CA PHE A 240 -18.92 -8.97 -0.05
C PHE A 240 -19.80 -7.74 -0.07
N HIS A 241 -20.54 -7.54 -1.17
CA HIS A 241 -21.61 -6.55 -1.21
C HIS A 241 -22.85 -7.12 -0.53
N THR A 242 -23.66 -6.29 0.16
CA THR A 242 -24.86 -6.77 0.88
C THR A 242 -26.02 -7.11 -0.03
N ASP A 243 -26.04 -6.62 -1.27
CA ASP A 243 -27.16 -6.81 -2.20
C ASP A 243 -27.35 -8.30 -2.53
N GLY A 244 -28.58 -8.80 -2.25
CA GLY A 244 -28.97 -10.20 -2.43
C GLY A 244 -28.29 -11.19 -1.49
N GLN A 245 -27.54 -10.75 -0.48
CA GLN A 245 -26.87 -11.64 0.49
C GLN A 245 -26.67 -11.02 1.89
N GLY A 246 -27.37 -9.92 2.20
CA GLY A 246 -27.27 -9.29 3.52
C GLY A 246 -27.73 -10.20 4.66
N GLU A 247 -28.74 -11.08 4.42
CA GLU A 247 -29.21 -12.07 5.38
C GLU A 247 -28.16 -13.14 5.73
N LYS A 248 -27.17 -13.34 4.85
CA LYS A 248 -26.08 -14.30 5.09
C LYS A 248 -25.12 -13.85 6.17
N ILE A 249 -25.10 -12.56 6.52
CA ILE A 249 -24.25 -12.01 7.60
C ILE A 249 -24.53 -12.76 8.91
N VAL A 250 -25.79 -12.85 9.31
CA VAL A 250 -26.19 -13.57 10.52
C VAL A 250 -26.00 -15.07 10.36
N ALA A 251 -26.30 -15.60 9.18
CA ALA A 251 -26.13 -17.03 8.90
C ALA A 251 -24.66 -17.49 9.05
N VAL A 252 -23.71 -16.71 8.53
CA VAL A 252 -22.26 -16.96 8.70
C VAL A 252 -21.86 -16.93 10.18
N GLN A 253 -22.29 -15.91 10.92
CA GLN A 253 -21.98 -15.79 12.34
C GLN A 253 -22.58 -16.97 13.15
N THR A 254 -23.79 -17.39 12.81
CA THR A 254 -24.45 -18.54 13.47
C THR A 254 -23.73 -19.85 13.15
N ARG A 255 -23.34 -20.03 11.89
CA ARG A 255 -22.70 -21.28 11.41
C ARG A 255 -21.29 -21.48 11.96
N TYR A 256 -20.49 -20.42 12.00
CA TYR A 256 -19.06 -20.50 12.31
C TYR A 256 -18.71 -19.97 13.70
N GLY A 257 -19.56 -19.17 14.34
CA GLY A 257 -19.35 -18.62 15.68
C GLY A 257 -18.03 -17.86 15.78
N SER A 258 -17.24 -18.15 16.82
CA SER A 258 -15.95 -17.50 17.07
C SER A 258 -14.84 -17.86 16.09
N ARG A 259 -15.08 -18.82 15.19
CA ARG A 259 -14.12 -19.20 14.15
C ARG A 259 -14.00 -18.15 13.03
N VAL A 260 -14.93 -17.20 12.98
CA VAL A 260 -14.90 -16.08 12.03
C VAL A 260 -15.13 -14.76 12.73
N ARG A 261 -14.55 -13.71 12.16
CA ARG A 261 -14.91 -12.32 12.45
C ARG A 261 -15.66 -11.74 11.27
N VAL A 262 -16.85 -11.22 11.51
CA VAL A 262 -17.63 -10.52 10.50
C VAL A 262 -17.69 -9.04 10.87
N GLU A 263 -17.32 -8.18 9.95
CA GLU A 263 -17.45 -6.73 10.07
C GLU A 263 -18.45 -6.23 9.03
N THR A 264 -19.30 -5.28 9.40
CA THR A 264 -20.28 -4.67 8.50
C THR A 264 -20.00 -3.19 8.32
N PHE A 265 -20.07 -2.74 7.09
CA PHE A 265 -19.93 -1.36 6.67
C PHE A 265 -21.28 -0.98 6.05
N GLY A 266 -22.24 -0.64 6.93
CA GLY A 266 -23.65 -0.54 6.54
C GLY A 266 -23.95 0.60 5.57
N GLN A 267 -23.23 1.71 5.65
CA GLN A 267 -23.40 2.84 4.73
C GLN A 267 -22.82 2.57 3.36
N GLU A 268 -21.77 1.74 3.29
CA GLU A 268 -21.07 1.34 2.07
C GLU A 268 -21.67 0.08 1.42
N HIS A 269 -22.68 -0.51 2.06
CA HIS A 269 -23.30 -1.77 1.64
C HIS A 269 -22.31 -2.93 1.47
N ILE A 270 -21.30 -3.01 2.33
CA ILE A 270 -20.27 -4.05 2.33
C ILE A 270 -20.23 -4.77 3.67
N PHE A 271 -19.87 -6.04 3.65
CA PHE A 271 -19.39 -6.75 4.82
C PHE A 271 -18.13 -7.54 4.49
N SER A 272 -17.35 -7.85 5.51
CA SER A 272 -16.17 -8.67 5.38
C SER A 272 -16.24 -9.86 6.31
N ILE A 273 -15.55 -10.93 5.92
CA ILE A 273 -15.36 -12.12 6.74
C ILE A 273 -13.86 -12.38 6.84
N GLU A 274 -13.38 -12.58 8.04
CA GLU A 274 -12.01 -12.97 8.35
C GLU A 274 -12.05 -14.30 9.10
N SER A 275 -11.24 -15.29 8.67
CA SER A 275 -11.11 -16.54 9.41
C SER A 275 -10.23 -16.33 10.65
N CYS A 276 -10.78 -16.64 11.82
CA CYS A 276 -10.04 -16.68 13.08
C CYS A 276 -9.52 -18.09 13.42
N ASP A 277 -9.79 -19.07 12.56
CA ASP A 277 -9.38 -20.47 12.69
C ASP A 277 -8.41 -20.83 11.55
N PRO A 278 -7.15 -21.19 11.85
CA PRO A 278 -6.16 -21.55 10.82
C PRO A 278 -6.57 -22.72 9.91
N ALA A 279 -7.48 -23.60 10.40
CA ALA A 279 -7.98 -24.74 9.64
C ALA A 279 -9.19 -24.41 8.74
N LEU A 280 -9.73 -23.19 8.85
CA LEU A 280 -10.89 -22.74 8.08
C LEU A 280 -10.44 -21.83 6.93
N GLU A 281 -10.63 -22.28 5.70
CA GLU A 281 -10.31 -21.48 4.52
C GLU A 281 -11.48 -20.58 4.13
N MET A 282 -11.19 -19.38 3.61
CA MET A 282 -12.22 -18.46 3.13
C MET A 282 -13.03 -19.07 1.97
N ASN A 283 -12.37 -19.83 1.09
CA ASN A 283 -13.05 -20.49 -0.02
C ASN A 283 -14.10 -21.50 0.46
N ASP A 284 -13.85 -22.22 1.55
CA ASP A 284 -14.82 -23.16 2.12
C ASP A 284 -16.05 -22.40 2.64
N ILE A 285 -15.84 -21.24 3.27
CA ILE A 285 -16.95 -20.40 3.74
C ILE A 285 -17.75 -19.85 2.55
N VAL A 286 -17.05 -19.38 1.52
CA VAL A 286 -17.67 -18.81 0.31
C VAL A 286 -18.54 -19.87 -0.39
N GLU A 287 -18.02 -21.09 -0.53
CA GLU A 287 -18.71 -22.20 -1.19
C GLU A 287 -19.90 -22.68 -0.35
N GLU A 288 -19.72 -22.99 0.95
CA GLU A 288 -20.78 -23.48 1.85
C GLU A 288 -21.92 -22.47 1.98
N MET A 289 -21.59 -21.17 2.12
CA MET A 289 -22.58 -20.12 2.30
C MET A 289 -23.06 -19.52 0.98
N GLN A 290 -22.56 -20.01 -0.16
CA GLN A 290 -22.88 -19.51 -1.50
C GLN A 290 -22.71 -17.98 -1.63
N LEU A 291 -21.63 -17.48 -1.07
CA LEU A 291 -21.30 -16.04 -1.10
C LEU A 291 -20.76 -15.65 -2.48
N VAL A 292 -21.08 -14.44 -2.89
CA VAL A 292 -20.52 -13.82 -4.10
C VAL A 292 -19.58 -12.70 -3.67
N SER A 293 -18.29 -12.81 -4.03
CA SER A 293 -17.31 -11.78 -3.66
C SER A 293 -17.68 -10.41 -4.22
N TYR A 294 -17.17 -9.35 -3.61
CA TYR A 294 -17.42 -7.98 -4.05
C TYR A 294 -17.02 -7.80 -5.53
N GLU A 295 -15.85 -8.28 -5.91
CA GLU A 295 -15.33 -8.20 -7.27
C GLU A 295 -16.22 -8.95 -8.27
N ALA A 296 -16.64 -10.17 -7.93
CA ALA A 296 -17.52 -10.96 -8.78
C ALA A 296 -18.92 -10.32 -8.92
N TYR A 297 -19.43 -9.71 -7.85
CA TYR A 297 -20.70 -8.98 -7.88
C TYR A 297 -20.61 -7.77 -8.82
N ILE A 298 -19.57 -6.94 -8.67
CA ILE A 298 -19.37 -5.74 -9.51
C ILE A 298 -19.18 -6.13 -10.98
N ALA A 299 -18.39 -7.15 -11.27
CA ALA A 299 -18.18 -7.65 -12.63
C ALA A 299 -19.52 -8.10 -13.27
N ARG A 300 -20.34 -8.85 -12.52
CA ARG A 300 -21.68 -9.28 -12.97
C ARG A 300 -22.59 -8.08 -13.23
N CYS A 301 -22.61 -7.09 -12.35
CA CYS A 301 -23.40 -5.87 -12.54
C CYS A 301 -22.94 -5.09 -13.79
N THR A 302 -21.63 -4.97 -14.00
CA THR A 302 -21.06 -4.30 -15.17
C THR A 302 -21.46 -4.99 -16.46
N ALA A 303 -21.41 -6.32 -16.49
CA ALA A 303 -21.85 -7.12 -17.64
C ALA A 303 -23.36 -6.94 -17.91
N ALA A 304 -24.20 -6.99 -16.87
CA ALA A 304 -25.64 -6.77 -16.97
C ALA A 304 -25.99 -5.37 -17.50
N GLN A 305 -25.29 -4.34 -17.01
CA GLN A 305 -25.45 -2.97 -17.49
C GLN A 305 -25.07 -2.82 -18.97
N SER A 306 -23.99 -3.44 -19.39
CA SER A 306 -23.55 -3.44 -20.79
C SER A 306 -24.55 -4.14 -21.69
N HIS A 307 -25.08 -5.29 -21.27
CA HIS A 307 -26.14 -6.01 -21.96
C HIS A 307 -27.42 -5.17 -22.04
N GLY A 308 -27.86 -4.57 -20.93
CA GLY A 308 -29.05 -3.74 -20.90
C GLY A 308 -28.96 -2.48 -21.77
N ARG A 309 -27.78 -1.88 -21.93
CA ARG A 309 -27.56 -0.78 -22.87
C ARG A 309 -27.68 -1.24 -24.33
N ALA A 310 -27.17 -2.42 -24.64
CA ALA A 310 -27.26 -2.99 -25.97
C ALA A 310 -28.68 -3.50 -26.32
N HIS A 311 -29.42 -3.95 -25.31
CA HIS A 311 -30.75 -4.52 -25.42
C HIS A 311 -31.69 -3.90 -24.38
N PRO A 312 -32.11 -2.63 -24.56
CA PRO A 312 -32.94 -1.95 -23.55
C PRO A 312 -34.28 -2.67 -23.37
N PRO A 313 -34.72 -2.93 -22.13
CA PRO A 313 -36.00 -3.58 -21.90
C PRO A 313 -37.15 -2.70 -22.44
N VAL A 314 -38.05 -3.31 -23.20
CA VAL A 314 -39.28 -2.64 -23.64
C VAL A 314 -40.20 -2.50 -22.43
N VAL A 315 -40.33 -1.30 -21.90
CA VAL A 315 -41.35 -1.00 -20.89
C VAL A 315 -42.69 -0.94 -21.55
N PRO A 316 -43.70 -1.77 -21.17
CA PRO A 316 -45.06 -1.63 -21.72
C PRO A 316 -45.54 -0.23 -21.45
N SER A 317 -46.01 0.46 -22.50
CA SER A 317 -46.65 1.75 -22.35
C SER A 317 -47.78 1.60 -21.34
N ARG A 318 -47.77 2.38 -20.26
CA ARG A 318 -48.96 2.50 -19.39
C ARG A 318 -50.05 3.02 -20.26
N SER A 319 -51.00 2.15 -20.64
CA SER A 319 -52.26 2.60 -21.26
C SER A 319 -52.83 3.68 -20.35
N ALA A 320 -52.96 4.88 -20.87
CA ALA A 320 -53.72 5.90 -20.18
C ALA A 320 -55.07 5.27 -19.83
N LYS A 321 -55.36 5.12 -18.54
CA LYS A 321 -56.72 4.81 -18.13
C LYS A 321 -57.60 5.97 -18.56
N PRO A 322 -58.76 5.70 -19.20
CA PRO A 322 -59.68 6.72 -19.60
C PRO A 322 -60.22 7.52 -18.42
#